data_1b3eabbb1e44983b1715151205456f6b
#
_entry.id   1b3eabbb1e44983b1715151205456f6b
#
_cell.length_a   1.000
_cell.length_b   1.000
_cell.length_c   1.000
_cell.angle_alpha   90.00
_cell.angle_beta   90.00
_cell.angle_gamma   90.00
#
_symmetry.space_group_name_H-M   'P 1'
#
loop_
_entity.id
_entity.type
_entity.pdbx_description
1 polymer ?
#
loop_
_entity_poly.entity_id
_entity_poly.type
_entity_poly.pdbx_seq_one_letter_code
_entity_poly.pdbx_strand_id
1 'polypeptide(L)'
;MKKIVLNSLLLLFTFNFLCSQTYIKNDAYEVMYSQAFQQPITIAYEYPDFKRPYLVKVKAVGGITNEVSYPDPVKIKTSINWKVPENIVTSDKDDYSSPYDKGHLAPAASFTKDEQQKFIYSYLNCAIMHKALNRGVWKTLENRERELSDTNKVRVKIILSFSNKNSLADGGANIPTSFTKIIEYGKTYFKPIGKKYEITREVYSFPNNESVKNTDLDSYKVKSLSGKFSIN
;
A
#
# COMPACT_ATOMS: atom_id res chain seq x y z
N MET A 1 -33.71 4.73 37.85
CA MET A 1 -32.26 4.98 37.84
C MET A 1 -31.38 3.92 37.18
N LYS A 2 -31.79 2.63 37.13
CA LYS A 2 -30.98 1.55 36.49
C LYS A 2 -30.87 1.62 34.96
N LYS A 3 -31.82 2.25 34.22
CA LYS A 3 -31.78 2.35 32.75
C LYS A 3 -30.80 3.40 32.22
N ILE A 4 -30.47 4.43 32.99
CA ILE A 4 -29.57 5.51 32.55
C ILE A 4 -28.11 5.04 32.58
N VAL A 5 -27.75 4.16 33.52
CA VAL A 5 -26.37 3.63 33.65
C VAL A 5 -26.05 2.68 32.49
N LEU A 6 -27.01 1.91 31.99
CA LEU A 6 -26.79 0.96 30.90
C LEU A 6 -26.54 1.69 29.56
N ASN A 7 -27.25 2.80 29.31
CA ASN A 7 -27.03 3.59 28.09
C ASN A 7 -25.71 4.33 28.10
N SER A 8 -25.21 4.78 29.27
CA SER A 8 -23.91 5.43 29.40
C SER A 8 -22.76 4.46 29.18
N LEU A 9 -22.91 3.22 29.62
CA LEU A 9 -21.91 2.18 29.43
C LEU A 9 -21.82 1.74 27.96
N LEU A 10 -22.96 1.68 27.26
CA LEU A 10 -22.99 1.34 25.83
C LEU A 10 -22.37 2.45 24.97
N LEU A 11 -22.56 3.73 25.34
CA LEU A 11 -21.93 4.87 24.64
C LEU A 11 -20.40 4.89 24.87
N LEU A 12 -19.92 4.53 26.03
CA LEU A 12 -18.48 4.43 26.32
C LEU A 12 -17.80 3.31 25.52
N PHE A 13 -18.49 2.18 25.30
CA PHE A 13 -17.96 1.10 24.47
C PHE A 13 -17.88 1.45 22.98
N THR A 14 -18.83 2.21 22.45
CA THR A 14 -18.81 2.66 21.05
C THR A 14 -17.74 3.74 20.80
N PHE A 15 -17.44 4.57 21.81
CA PHE A 15 -16.44 5.64 21.70
C PHE A 15 -15.00 5.09 21.66
N ASN A 16 -14.73 3.98 22.35
CA ASN A 16 -13.40 3.35 22.34
C ASN A 16 -13.06 2.67 21.00
N PHE A 17 -14.07 2.24 20.22
CA PHE A 17 -13.83 1.64 18.91
C PHE A 17 -13.43 2.67 17.84
N LEU A 18 -13.87 3.92 17.98
CA LEU A 18 -13.52 5.03 17.07
C LEU A 18 -12.12 5.60 17.33
N CYS A 19 -11.56 5.41 18.53
CA CYS A 19 -10.23 5.94 18.91
C CYS A 19 -9.05 5.03 18.54
N SER A 20 -9.28 3.87 17.89
CA SER A 20 -8.20 2.91 17.58
C SER A 20 -7.50 3.16 16.25
N GLN A 21 -7.90 4.20 15.51
CA GLN A 21 -7.30 4.55 14.23
C GLN A 21 -6.37 5.74 14.38
N THR A 22 -5.17 5.62 13.82
CA THR A 22 -4.16 6.67 13.85
C THR A 22 -3.76 7.05 12.43
N TYR A 23 -3.83 8.36 12.14
CA TYR A 23 -3.31 8.90 10.89
C TYR A 23 -1.83 9.25 11.06
N ILE A 24 -1.00 8.76 10.16
CA ILE A 24 0.43 9.03 10.12
C ILE A 24 0.81 9.46 8.72
N LYS A 25 1.58 10.53 8.63
CA LYS A 25 2.15 11.04 7.38
C LYS A 25 3.66 11.15 7.50
N ASN A 26 4.36 10.72 6.47
CA ASN A 26 5.81 10.84 6.33
C ASN A 26 6.19 11.17 4.87
N ASP A 27 7.48 11.20 4.56
CA ASP A 27 7.99 11.58 3.24
C ASP A 27 7.73 10.54 2.14
N ALA A 28 7.27 9.33 2.50
CA ALA A 28 7.01 8.27 1.55
C ALA A 28 5.52 8.02 1.33
N TYR A 29 4.71 8.12 2.39
CA TYR A 29 3.28 7.81 2.32
C TYR A 29 2.47 8.47 3.44
N GLU A 30 1.16 8.43 3.29
CA GLU A 30 0.18 8.69 4.32
C GLU A 30 -0.56 7.40 4.64
N VAL A 31 -0.75 7.07 5.91
CA VAL A 31 -1.43 5.86 6.34
C VAL A 31 -2.46 6.13 7.43
N MET A 32 -3.64 5.54 7.29
CA MET A 32 -4.58 5.33 8.38
C MET A 32 -4.36 3.94 8.94
N TYR A 33 -3.86 3.85 10.13
CA TYR A 33 -3.50 2.61 10.81
C TYR A 33 -4.49 2.24 11.91
N SER A 34 -4.92 1.00 11.98
CA SER A 34 -5.75 0.47 13.06
C SER A 34 -4.89 -0.30 14.05
N GLN A 35 -4.80 0.19 15.27
CA GLN A 35 -4.15 -0.55 16.36
C GLN A 35 -4.95 -1.79 16.76
N ALA A 36 -6.29 -1.74 16.65
CA ALA A 36 -7.14 -2.89 16.94
C ALA A 36 -6.94 -4.05 15.94
N PHE A 37 -6.66 -3.73 14.68
CA PHE A 37 -6.34 -4.73 13.66
C PHE A 37 -4.84 -5.01 13.55
N GLN A 38 -4.01 -4.16 14.12
CA GLN A 38 -2.55 -4.15 13.93
C GLN A 38 -2.16 -4.14 12.45
N GLN A 39 -2.96 -3.43 11.65
CA GLN A 39 -2.81 -3.36 10.19
C GLN A 39 -3.17 -1.95 9.68
N PRO A 40 -2.58 -1.54 8.53
CA PRO A 40 -3.10 -0.41 7.77
C PRO A 40 -4.56 -0.64 7.36
N ILE A 41 -5.37 0.42 7.40
CA ILE A 41 -6.71 0.42 6.79
C ILE A 41 -6.62 1.02 5.40
N THR A 42 -5.94 2.16 5.30
CA THR A 42 -5.64 2.78 4.01
C THR A 42 -4.23 3.31 4.00
N ILE A 43 -3.61 3.28 2.85
CA ILE A 43 -2.33 3.96 2.59
C ILE A 43 -2.41 4.69 1.27
N ALA A 44 -1.79 5.86 1.19
CA ALA A 44 -1.67 6.61 -0.06
C ALA A 44 -0.23 7.10 -0.23
N TYR A 45 0.26 7.07 -1.46
CA TYR A 45 1.57 7.56 -1.83
C TYR A 45 1.54 8.17 -3.23
N GLU A 46 2.51 9.04 -3.48
CA GLU A 46 2.76 9.62 -4.78
C GLU A 46 4.13 9.17 -5.27
N TYR A 47 4.22 8.84 -6.54
CA TYR A 47 5.52 8.59 -7.12
C TYR A 47 6.30 9.89 -7.14
N PRO A 48 7.52 9.91 -6.59
CA PRO A 48 8.39 11.07 -6.70
C PRO A 48 8.59 11.38 -8.18
N ASP A 49 8.95 12.64 -8.53
CA ASP A 49 9.27 13.02 -9.91
C ASP A 49 10.41 12.13 -10.42
N PHE A 50 10.02 11.11 -11.14
CA PHE A 50 10.88 10.01 -11.49
C PHE A 50 11.65 10.36 -12.76
N LYS A 51 12.82 10.95 -12.60
CA LYS A 51 13.90 10.67 -13.56
C LYS A 51 14.53 9.38 -13.05
N ARG A 52 14.30 8.26 -13.74
CA ARG A 52 14.95 6.98 -13.41
C ARG A 52 16.43 7.24 -13.21
N PRO A 53 16.98 7.23 -12.00
CA PRO A 53 18.35 7.64 -11.78
C PRO A 53 19.37 6.65 -12.34
N TYR A 54 18.98 5.43 -12.66
CA TYR A 54 19.93 4.39 -13.04
C TYR A 54 19.41 3.49 -14.18
N LEU A 55 19.52 3.95 -15.41
CA LEU A 55 19.73 3.03 -16.54
C LEU A 55 21.21 2.64 -16.52
N VAL A 56 21.58 1.61 -15.78
CA VAL A 56 22.89 1.00 -15.94
C VAL A 56 22.85 0.23 -17.25
N LYS A 57 23.53 0.74 -18.26
CA LYS A 57 23.80 -0.01 -19.49
C LYS A 57 24.78 -1.14 -19.13
N VAL A 58 24.28 -2.31 -18.86
CA VAL A 58 25.12 -3.48 -18.74
C VAL A 58 25.40 -3.97 -20.16
N LYS A 59 26.67 -3.97 -20.54
CA LYS A 59 27.11 -4.54 -21.79
C LYS A 59 27.12 -6.06 -21.62
N ALA A 60 26.06 -6.74 -22.04
CA ALA A 60 26.09 -8.20 -22.12
C ALA A 60 26.98 -8.63 -23.30
N VAL A 61 27.64 -9.77 -23.18
CA VAL A 61 28.37 -10.40 -24.29
C VAL A 61 27.34 -10.72 -25.37
N GLY A 62 27.33 -9.93 -26.46
CA GLY A 62 26.40 -10.08 -27.58
C GLY A 62 25.26 -9.07 -27.69
N GLY A 63 25.17 -8.06 -26.82
CA GLY A 63 24.14 -7.01 -26.91
C GLY A 63 24.12 -6.05 -25.73
N ILE A 64 23.41 -4.92 -25.90
CA ILE A 64 23.16 -3.97 -24.83
C ILE A 64 21.80 -4.34 -24.20
N THR A 65 21.80 -4.88 -22.99
CA THR A 65 20.59 -4.99 -22.19
C THR A 65 20.49 -3.81 -21.23
N ASN A 66 19.35 -3.13 -21.25
CA ASN A 66 19.04 -2.12 -20.24
C ASN A 66 18.54 -2.83 -18.98
N GLU A 67 19.41 -3.11 -18.05
CA GLU A 67 18.96 -3.52 -16.70
C GLU A 67 18.71 -2.27 -15.86
N VAL A 68 17.51 -2.17 -15.31
CA VAL A 68 17.20 -1.20 -14.28
C VAL A 68 17.74 -1.76 -12.96
N SER A 69 18.89 -1.29 -12.54
CA SER A 69 19.40 -1.58 -11.19
C SER A 69 18.65 -0.70 -10.20
N TYR A 70 17.74 -1.30 -9.45
CA TYR A 70 17.19 -0.66 -8.26
C TYR A 70 18.25 -0.69 -7.16
N PRO A 71 18.34 0.34 -6.29
CA PRO A 71 19.21 0.26 -5.14
C PRO A 71 18.84 -0.99 -4.33
N ASP A 72 19.85 -1.79 -4.01
CA ASP A 72 19.66 -3.07 -3.34
C ASP A 72 18.93 -2.88 -1.99
N PRO A 73 17.70 -3.33 -1.84
CA PRO A 73 16.97 -3.22 -0.58
C PRO A 73 17.58 -4.05 0.54
N VAL A 74 18.56 -4.90 0.21
CA VAL A 74 19.27 -5.77 1.16
C VAL A 74 20.07 -5.00 2.21
N LYS A 75 20.51 -3.78 1.90
CA LYS A 75 21.29 -2.97 2.85
C LYS A 75 20.50 -2.41 4.03
N ILE A 76 19.16 -2.46 4.01
CA ILE A 76 18.29 -1.87 5.05
C ILE A 76 17.58 -2.97 5.88
N LYS A 77 18.13 -4.16 5.90
CA LYS A 77 17.50 -5.34 6.57
C LYS A 77 17.37 -5.25 8.10
N THR A 78 17.83 -4.22 8.75
CA THR A 78 18.09 -4.33 10.19
C THR A 78 17.08 -3.68 11.12
N SER A 79 16.04 -2.96 10.66
CA SER A 79 15.06 -2.45 11.60
C SER A 79 13.65 -2.44 11.02
N ILE A 80 12.93 -3.44 11.41
CA ILE A 80 11.56 -3.72 11.02
C ILE A 80 10.58 -2.67 11.61
N ASN A 81 10.96 -1.93 12.65
CA ASN A 81 10.14 -0.93 13.33
C ASN A 81 10.63 0.51 13.15
N TRP A 82 11.27 0.82 12.04
CA TRP A 82 11.73 2.16 11.81
C TRP A 82 10.56 3.15 11.69
N LYS A 83 10.65 4.23 12.45
CA LYS A 83 9.69 5.34 12.43
C LYS A 83 8.25 4.96 12.78
N VAL A 84 8.04 3.91 13.56
CA VAL A 84 6.77 3.69 14.24
C VAL A 84 6.75 4.55 15.51
N PRO A 85 5.72 5.39 15.73
CA PRO A 85 5.56 6.06 17.01
C PRO A 85 5.45 5.06 18.16
N GLU A 86 6.10 5.34 19.29
CA GLU A 86 6.20 4.42 20.45
C GLU A 86 4.86 3.96 21.03
N ASN A 87 3.82 4.76 20.82
CA ASN A 87 2.47 4.47 21.30
C ASN A 87 1.62 3.66 20.32
N ILE A 88 2.18 3.20 19.20
CA ILE A 88 1.45 2.43 18.19
C ILE A 88 1.86 0.97 18.26
N VAL A 89 0.88 0.11 18.51
CA VAL A 89 1.04 -1.34 18.40
C VAL A 89 0.86 -1.75 16.95
N THR A 90 1.89 -2.35 16.36
CA THR A 90 1.86 -2.87 14.99
C THR A 90 1.88 -4.39 14.98
N SER A 91 1.58 -4.99 13.81
CA SER A 91 1.97 -6.37 13.53
C SER A 91 3.47 -6.56 13.73
N ASP A 92 3.88 -7.77 13.97
CA ASP A 92 5.28 -8.13 14.16
C ASP A 92 5.71 -9.31 13.25
N LYS A 93 6.89 -9.86 13.50
CA LYS A 93 7.43 -10.95 12.68
C LYS A 93 6.59 -12.23 12.70
N ASP A 94 5.88 -12.48 13.81
CA ASP A 94 5.14 -13.73 14.02
C ASP A 94 3.79 -13.72 13.29
N ASP A 95 3.32 -12.54 12.86
CA ASP A 95 2.12 -12.39 12.05
C ASP A 95 2.29 -12.82 10.59
N TYR A 96 3.52 -13.04 10.13
CA TYR A 96 3.83 -13.30 8.73
C TYR A 96 4.29 -14.75 8.48
N SER A 97 3.55 -15.70 9.04
CA SER A 97 3.75 -17.13 8.79
C SER A 97 3.14 -17.55 7.44
N SER A 98 3.64 -18.66 6.87
CA SER A 98 3.06 -19.23 5.62
C SER A 98 1.56 -19.54 5.80
N PRO A 99 0.69 -19.18 4.84
CA PRO A 99 0.98 -18.83 3.44
C PRO A 99 1.15 -17.32 3.18
N TYR A 100 1.37 -16.51 4.19
CA TYR A 100 1.43 -15.07 4.07
C TYR A 100 2.86 -14.53 4.03
N ASP A 101 3.04 -13.47 3.25
CA ASP A 101 4.24 -12.66 3.18
C ASP A 101 4.02 -11.32 3.89
N LYS A 102 5.10 -10.68 4.28
CA LYS A 102 5.14 -9.27 4.64
C LYS A 102 5.02 -8.44 3.36
N GLY A 103 3.78 -8.17 2.93
CA GLY A 103 3.50 -7.45 1.70
C GLY A 103 3.69 -5.95 1.88
N HIS A 104 4.62 -5.33 1.13
CA HIS A 104 4.71 -3.89 1.07
C HIS A 104 3.48 -3.29 0.36
N LEU A 105 2.94 -2.23 0.92
CA LEU A 105 1.86 -1.47 0.29
C LEU A 105 2.41 -0.38 -0.62
N ALA A 106 3.22 0.53 -0.11
CA ALA A 106 4.07 1.40 -0.92
C ALA A 106 5.35 0.64 -1.29
N PRO A 107 5.63 0.43 -2.60
CA PRO A 107 6.66 -0.51 -3.04
C PRO A 107 8.07 0.04 -2.83
N ALA A 108 8.96 -0.77 -2.26
CA ALA A 108 10.33 -0.37 -1.93
C ALA A 108 11.13 0.10 -3.17
N ALA A 109 10.93 -0.55 -4.30
CA ALA A 109 11.62 -0.22 -5.55
C ALA A 109 11.24 1.14 -6.16
N SER A 110 10.21 1.81 -5.62
CA SER A 110 9.72 3.09 -6.14
C SER A 110 10.24 4.29 -5.35
N PHE A 111 10.89 4.06 -4.22
CA PHE A 111 11.42 5.10 -3.34
C PHE A 111 12.92 4.93 -3.18
N THR A 112 13.72 5.86 -3.71
CA THR A 112 15.17 5.71 -3.80
C THR A 112 15.95 6.50 -2.75
N LYS A 113 15.30 7.43 -2.04
CA LYS A 113 15.95 8.22 -0.99
C LYS A 113 16.04 7.42 0.30
N ASP A 114 17.20 7.42 0.95
CA ASP A 114 17.46 6.68 2.19
C ASP A 114 16.41 6.95 3.28
N GLU A 115 16.01 8.21 3.46
CA GLU A 115 14.99 8.57 4.45
C GLU A 115 13.61 7.97 4.11
N GLN A 116 13.25 7.93 2.84
CA GLN A 116 12.00 7.27 2.41
C GLN A 116 12.07 5.76 2.60
N GLN A 117 13.21 5.14 2.31
CA GLN A 117 13.42 3.70 2.52
C GLN A 117 13.21 3.29 3.98
N LYS A 118 13.58 4.14 4.93
CA LYS A 118 13.34 3.90 6.37
C LYS A 118 11.84 3.77 6.69
N PHE A 119 11.00 4.56 6.04
CA PHE A 119 9.56 4.46 6.21
C PHE A 119 8.97 3.26 5.44
N ILE A 120 9.48 2.98 4.25
CA ILE A 120 9.03 1.86 3.42
C ILE A 120 9.20 0.51 4.13
N TYR A 121 10.29 0.31 4.85
CA TYR A 121 10.54 -0.92 5.63
C TYR A 121 9.93 -0.91 7.04
N SER A 122 8.96 -0.05 7.29
CA SER A 122 8.19 -0.04 8.52
C SER A 122 7.00 -1.01 8.46
N TYR A 123 6.59 -1.59 9.59
CA TYR A 123 5.34 -2.35 9.71
C TYR A 123 4.09 -1.51 9.42
N LEU A 124 4.16 -0.18 9.52
CA LEU A 124 3.09 0.72 9.07
C LEU A 124 2.80 0.63 7.58
N ASN A 125 3.77 0.17 6.79
CA ASN A 125 3.67 -0.04 5.34
C ASN A 125 3.52 -1.51 4.95
N CYS A 126 3.38 -2.41 5.90
CA CYS A 126 3.27 -3.85 5.65
C CYS A 126 1.86 -4.34 5.92
N ALA A 127 1.41 -5.28 5.10
CA ALA A 127 0.18 -6.01 5.34
C ALA A 127 0.41 -7.51 5.26
N ILE A 128 -0.42 -8.27 5.98
CA ILE A 128 -0.44 -9.73 5.90
C ILE A 128 -1.07 -10.11 4.56
N MET A 129 -0.22 -10.39 3.58
CA MET A 129 -0.61 -10.61 2.20
C MET A 129 -0.29 -12.02 1.75
N HIS A 130 -1.29 -12.71 1.21
CA HIS A 130 -1.07 -14.07 0.70
C HIS A 130 0.01 -14.08 -0.38
N LYS A 131 0.94 -15.04 -0.31
CA LYS A 131 2.10 -15.13 -1.22
C LYS A 131 1.74 -15.17 -2.70
N ALA A 132 0.61 -15.78 -3.06
CA ALA A 132 0.14 -15.82 -4.44
C ALA A 132 -0.20 -14.41 -4.96
N LEU A 133 -0.82 -13.57 -4.13
CA LEU A 133 -1.08 -12.17 -4.46
C LEU A 133 0.22 -11.36 -4.50
N ASN A 134 0.99 -11.39 -3.42
CA ASN A 134 2.18 -10.56 -3.22
C ASN A 134 3.23 -10.78 -4.32
N ARG A 135 3.53 -12.04 -4.62
CA ARG A 135 4.57 -12.44 -5.59
C ARG A 135 4.07 -12.45 -7.03
N GLY A 136 2.76 -12.39 -7.23
CA GLY A 136 2.07 -12.45 -8.51
C GLY A 136 1.61 -11.08 -9.02
N VAL A 137 0.29 -10.94 -9.20
CA VAL A 137 -0.34 -9.76 -9.83
C VAL A 137 -0.06 -8.45 -9.09
N TRP A 138 0.17 -8.48 -7.77
CA TRP A 138 0.54 -7.30 -7.01
C TRP A 138 1.87 -6.72 -7.50
N LYS A 139 2.90 -7.55 -7.64
CA LYS A 139 4.19 -7.18 -8.22
C LYS A 139 4.06 -6.68 -9.67
N THR A 140 3.19 -7.32 -10.46
CA THR A 140 2.91 -6.88 -11.84
C THR A 140 2.31 -5.48 -11.85
N LEU A 141 1.38 -5.20 -10.95
CA LEU A 141 0.76 -3.88 -10.83
C LEU A 141 1.74 -2.81 -10.36
N GLU A 142 2.65 -3.13 -9.45
CA GLU A 142 3.73 -2.23 -9.04
C GLU A 142 4.69 -1.88 -10.19
N ASN A 143 4.96 -2.84 -11.09
CA ASN A 143 5.73 -2.56 -12.31
C ASN A 143 4.99 -1.56 -13.21
N ARG A 144 3.68 -1.78 -13.41
CA ARG A 144 2.82 -0.87 -14.17
C ARG A 144 2.80 0.55 -13.58
N GLU A 145 2.71 0.68 -12.28
CA GLU A 145 2.77 1.99 -11.61
C GLU A 145 4.07 2.73 -11.93
N ARG A 146 5.20 2.02 -11.91
CA ARG A 146 6.51 2.60 -12.27
C ARG A 146 6.56 3.02 -13.73
N GLU A 147 6.06 2.20 -14.65
CA GLU A 147 5.97 2.54 -16.07
C GLU A 147 5.10 3.79 -16.31
N LEU A 148 3.96 3.87 -15.63
CA LEU A 148 3.10 5.05 -15.70
C LEU A 148 3.80 6.31 -15.18
N SER A 149 4.62 6.18 -14.14
CA SER A 149 5.34 7.30 -13.53
C SER A 149 6.44 7.88 -14.42
N ASP A 150 6.91 7.17 -15.43
CA ASP A 150 7.92 7.68 -16.39
C ASP A 150 7.41 8.90 -17.17
N THR A 151 6.12 8.98 -17.40
CA THR A 151 5.52 10.03 -18.25
C THR A 151 4.37 10.77 -17.58
N ASN A 152 3.93 10.35 -16.42
CA ASN A 152 2.80 10.92 -15.69
C ASN A 152 3.15 11.18 -14.22
N LYS A 153 2.42 12.09 -13.60
CA LYS A 153 2.29 12.10 -12.14
C LYS A 153 1.37 10.95 -11.76
N VAL A 154 1.79 10.14 -10.81
CA VAL A 154 1.05 8.96 -10.36
C VAL A 154 0.79 9.04 -8.87
N ARG A 155 -0.46 8.91 -8.50
CA ARG A 155 -0.91 8.77 -7.12
C ARG A 155 -1.58 7.41 -6.95
N VAL A 156 -1.25 6.74 -5.86
CA VAL A 156 -1.81 5.44 -5.52
C VAL A 156 -2.47 5.50 -4.15
N LYS A 157 -3.66 4.91 -4.05
CA LYS A 157 -4.33 4.67 -2.78
C LYS A 157 -4.68 3.19 -2.68
N ILE A 158 -4.39 2.61 -1.52
CA ILE A 158 -4.73 1.22 -1.22
C ILE A 158 -5.67 1.20 -0.03
N ILE A 159 -6.71 0.37 -0.11
CA ILE A 159 -7.70 0.15 0.93
C ILE A 159 -7.69 -1.34 1.26
N LEU A 160 -7.56 -1.66 2.54
CA LEU A 160 -7.64 -3.02 3.05
C LEU A 160 -9.05 -3.25 3.60
N SER A 161 -9.63 -4.39 3.25
CA SER A 161 -10.92 -4.84 3.79
C SER A 161 -10.71 -5.97 4.77
N PHE A 162 -11.50 -6.01 5.82
CA PHE A 162 -11.45 -7.02 6.87
C PHE A 162 -12.82 -7.67 7.04
N SER A 163 -12.84 -8.92 7.43
CA SER A 163 -14.08 -9.63 7.76
C SER A 163 -14.56 -9.27 9.16
N ASN A 164 -15.87 -9.29 9.38
CA ASN A 164 -16.46 -9.23 10.72
C ASN A 164 -16.13 -10.48 11.56
N LYS A 165 -15.75 -11.58 10.90
CA LYS A 165 -15.16 -12.75 11.55
C LYS A 165 -13.65 -12.53 11.56
N ASN A 166 -13.11 -12.08 12.68
CA ASN A 166 -11.69 -11.84 12.82
C ASN A 166 -10.88 -13.09 12.43
N SER A 167 -10.17 -12.99 11.31
CA SER A 167 -9.15 -13.95 10.95
C SER A 167 -7.83 -13.40 11.47
N LEU A 168 -7.29 -14.03 12.51
CA LEU A 168 -6.06 -13.59 13.17
C LEU A 168 -4.86 -14.37 12.64
N ALA A 169 -3.75 -13.70 12.50
CA ALA A 169 -2.44 -14.31 12.34
C ALA A 169 -1.90 -14.81 13.69
N ASP A 170 -0.79 -15.53 13.67
CA ASP A 170 -0.21 -16.15 14.87
C ASP A 170 0.21 -15.10 15.91
N GLY A 171 0.66 -13.92 15.50
CA GLY A 171 0.99 -12.78 16.37
C GLY A 171 -0.24 -11.99 16.85
N GLY A 172 -1.45 -12.30 16.36
CA GLY A 172 -2.70 -11.67 16.77
C GLY A 172 -3.18 -10.53 15.87
N ALA A 173 -2.42 -10.14 14.84
CA ALA A 173 -2.86 -9.15 13.87
C ALA A 173 -3.96 -9.69 12.95
N ASN A 174 -4.89 -8.83 12.55
CA ASN A 174 -5.98 -9.23 11.66
C ASN A 174 -5.50 -9.41 10.22
N ILE A 175 -5.90 -10.51 9.59
CA ILE A 175 -5.61 -10.81 8.20
C ILE A 175 -6.64 -10.10 7.31
N PRO A 176 -6.21 -9.21 6.40
CA PRO A 176 -7.11 -8.59 5.43
C PRO A 176 -7.76 -9.64 4.52
N THR A 177 -9.03 -9.47 4.19
CA THR A 177 -9.74 -10.35 3.25
C THR A 177 -9.50 -9.96 1.80
N SER A 178 -9.26 -8.67 1.54
CA SER A 178 -9.00 -8.16 0.20
C SER A 178 -8.26 -6.84 0.22
N PHE A 179 -7.69 -6.49 -0.93
CA PHE A 179 -7.01 -5.23 -1.21
C PHE A 179 -7.65 -4.56 -2.40
N THR A 180 -8.00 -3.28 -2.26
CA THR A 180 -8.39 -2.42 -3.38
C THR A 180 -7.28 -1.42 -3.63
N LYS A 181 -6.73 -1.40 -4.85
CA LYS A 181 -5.70 -0.45 -5.27
C LYS A 181 -6.27 0.50 -6.31
N ILE A 182 -6.16 1.78 -6.05
CA ILE A 182 -6.62 2.88 -6.91
C ILE A 182 -5.38 3.60 -7.41
N ILE A 183 -5.19 3.65 -8.73
CA ILE A 183 -4.08 4.33 -9.39
C ILE A 183 -4.67 5.49 -10.18
N GLU A 184 -4.24 6.69 -9.88
CA GLU A 184 -4.61 7.91 -10.59
C GLU A 184 -3.37 8.50 -11.24
N TYR A 185 -3.47 8.83 -12.53
CA TYR A 185 -2.35 9.39 -13.27
C TYR A 185 -2.77 10.37 -14.36
N GLY A 186 -1.86 11.30 -14.68
CA GLY A 186 -2.04 12.31 -15.69
C GLY A 186 -0.83 13.23 -15.80
N LYS A 187 -0.67 13.88 -16.96
CA LYS A 187 0.49 14.75 -17.21
C LYS A 187 0.52 16.01 -16.36
N THR A 188 -0.62 16.43 -15.82
CA THR A 188 -0.78 17.75 -15.17
C THR A 188 -1.55 17.70 -13.87
N TYR A 189 -1.37 16.65 -13.10
CA TYR A 189 -2.14 16.37 -11.87
C TYR A 189 -2.13 17.50 -10.82
N PHE A 190 -1.22 18.45 -10.88
CA PHE A 190 -1.04 19.51 -9.89
C PHE A 190 -0.84 20.91 -10.49
N LYS A 191 -1.64 21.35 -11.45
CA LYS A 191 -1.57 22.74 -11.90
C LYS A 191 -2.60 23.63 -11.22
N PRO A 192 -2.29 24.94 -11.06
CA PRO A 192 -3.11 25.84 -10.24
C PRO A 192 -4.51 26.07 -10.81
N ILE A 193 -5.38 26.46 -9.90
CA ILE A 193 -6.80 26.82 -10.03
C ILE A 193 -7.17 27.40 -11.41
N GLY A 194 -8.18 26.82 -12.06
CA GLY A 194 -8.82 27.38 -13.26
C GLY A 194 -8.52 26.67 -14.58
N LYS A 195 -7.80 25.54 -14.59
CA LYS A 195 -7.63 24.72 -15.81
C LYS A 195 -8.18 23.31 -15.61
N LYS A 196 -8.96 22.84 -16.56
CA LYS A 196 -9.45 21.44 -16.59
C LYS A 196 -8.27 20.48 -16.64
N TYR A 197 -8.29 19.47 -15.78
CA TYR A 197 -7.32 18.39 -15.76
C TYR A 197 -8.00 17.10 -16.19
N GLU A 198 -7.32 16.35 -17.02
CA GLU A 198 -7.71 14.99 -17.33
C GLU A 198 -6.82 14.05 -16.53
N ILE A 199 -7.45 13.25 -15.68
CA ILE A 199 -6.82 12.14 -14.97
C ILE A 199 -7.41 10.83 -15.47
N THR A 200 -6.58 9.83 -15.54
CA THR A 200 -7.03 8.44 -15.70
C THR A 200 -6.97 7.76 -14.34
N ARG A 201 -8.04 7.06 -13.99
CA ARG A 201 -8.14 6.24 -12.78
C ARG A 201 -8.28 4.78 -13.17
N GLU A 202 -7.47 3.95 -12.58
CA GLU A 202 -7.60 2.50 -12.64
C GLU A 202 -7.83 1.98 -11.21
N VAL A 203 -8.82 1.10 -11.07
CA VAL A 203 -9.16 0.49 -9.78
C VAL A 203 -9.07 -1.01 -9.94
N TYR A 204 -8.33 -1.64 -9.04
CA TYR A 204 -8.17 -3.10 -8.98
C TYR A 204 -8.59 -3.60 -7.61
N SER A 205 -9.24 -4.77 -7.57
CA SER A 205 -9.63 -5.42 -6.33
C SER A 205 -9.16 -6.87 -6.34
N PHE A 206 -8.43 -7.26 -5.30
CA PHE A 206 -7.80 -8.57 -5.18
C PHE A 206 -8.25 -9.27 -3.91
N PRO A 207 -8.74 -10.53 -3.96
CA PRO A 207 -8.89 -11.33 -2.75
C PRO A 207 -7.52 -11.69 -2.17
N ASN A 208 -7.44 -11.82 -0.85
CA ASN A 208 -6.19 -12.15 -0.15
C ASN A 208 -6.09 -13.65 0.11
N ASN A 209 -6.07 -14.45 -0.93
CA ASN A 209 -6.01 -15.92 -0.83
C ASN A 209 -5.36 -16.56 -2.07
N GLU A 210 -5.28 -17.89 -2.10
CA GLU A 210 -4.69 -18.68 -3.16
C GLU A 210 -5.43 -18.63 -4.50
N SER A 211 -6.67 -18.13 -4.54
CA SER A 211 -7.44 -18.03 -5.80
C SER A 211 -6.89 -16.98 -6.75
N VAL A 212 -6.02 -16.09 -6.26
CA VAL A 212 -5.36 -15.09 -7.10
C VAL A 212 -4.39 -15.77 -8.04
N LYS A 213 -4.76 -15.82 -9.31
CA LYS A 213 -3.91 -16.38 -10.38
C LYS A 213 -3.11 -15.27 -11.05
N ASN A 214 -1.86 -15.55 -11.31
CA ASN A 214 -0.89 -14.60 -11.85
C ASN A 214 -1.03 -14.43 -13.37
N THR A 215 -2.20 -14.08 -13.90
CA THR A 215 -2.37 -14.13 -15.34
C THR A 215 -2.83 -12.85 -15.99
N ASP A 216 -3.73 -12.10 -15.39
CA ASP A 216 -4.29 -10.94 -16.10
C ASP A 216 -4.79 -9.88 -15.12
N LEU A 217 -4.15 -8.72 -15.14
CA LEU A 217 -4.56 -7.57 -14.33
C LEU A 217 -6.00 -7.14 -14.66
N ASP A 218 -6.42 -7.25 -15.91
CA ASP A 218 -7.75 -6.81 -16.32
C ASP A 218 -8.88 -7.64 -15.69
N SER A 219 -8.60 -8.89 -15.28
CA SER A 219 -9.56 -9.71 -14.54
C SER A 219 -9.87 -9.18 -13.14
N TYR A 220 -8.97 -8.38 -12.56
CA TYR A 220 -9.13 -7.73 -11.26
C TYR A 220 -9.55 -6.27 -11.35
N LYS A 221 -9.66 -5.73 -12.56
CA LYS A 221 -10.01 -4.33 -12.79
C LYS A 221 -11.50 -4.08 -12.55
N VAL A 222 -11.80 -3.14 -11.68
CA VAL A 222 -13.18 -2.69 -11.41
C VAL A 222 -13.57 -1.65 -12.46
N LYS A 223 -14.16 -2.10 -13.56
CA LYS A 223 -14.45 -1.28 -14.75
C LYS A 223 -15.37 -0.10 -14.43
N SER A 224 -16.38 -0.27 -13.57
CA SER A 224 -17.31 0.79 -13.16
C SER A 224 -16.67 1.95 -12.41
N LEU A 225 -15.48 1.74 -11.81
CA LEU A 225 -14.73 2.75 -11.04
C LEU A 225 -13.49 3.25 -11.79
N SER A 226 -13.20 2.68 -12.96
CA SER A 226 -12.06 3.02 -13.79
C SER A 226 -12.48 3.88 -14.98
N GLY A 227 -11.64 4.81 -15.42
CA GLY A 227 -11.94 5.67 -16.57
C GLY A 227 -11.16 6.98 -16.56
N LYS A 228 -11.52 7.85 -17.47
CA LYS A 228 -10.99 9.21 -17.57
C LYS A 228 -11.94 10.20 -16.89
N PHE A 229 -11.40 11.10 -16.13
CA PHE A 229 -12.13 12.09 -15.37
C PHE A 229 -11.55 13.47 -15.63
N SER A 230 -12.42 14.45 -15.85
CA SER A 230 -12.04 15.85 -15.88
C SER A 230 -12.26 16.46 -14.51
N ILE A 231 -11.25 17.10 -13.97
CA ILE A 231 -11.33 17.84 -12.71
C ILE A 231 -11.30 19.34 -13.06
N ASN A 232 -12.29 20.07 -12.58
CA ASN A 232 -12.41 21.54 -12.78
C ASN A 232 -11.65 22.29 -11.72
#